data_adb878ba1c06d0b742f51d3019b2d9ea
#
_entry.id   adb878ba1c06d0b742f51d3019b2d9ea
#
_cell.length_a   1.000
_cell.length_b   1.000
_cell.length_c   1.000
_cell.angle_alpha   90.00
_cell.angle_beta   90.00
_cell.angle_gamma   90.00
#
_symmetry.space_group_name_H-M   'P 1'
#
loop_
_entity.id
_entity.type
_entity.pdbx_description
1 polymer ?
#
loop_
_entity_poly.entity_id
_entity_poly.type
_entity_poly.pdbx_seq_one_letter_code
_entity_poly.pdbx_strand_id
1 'polypeptide(L)'
;KEGVTGWKEQLLTEHRAPSTINTALAALNGLFRFLGWEDCRAKFLKIQRRIFRDQSRELARADYDRLVSTAKARGQDRLTLLLETICATGIRVSEVRYITVEAAQRGRAELALKGKLRTILLPGKLCRKLLRYAKKQNTASGEIFLTRNRNGMGRRQIWAEMKQLC
;
A
#
# COMPACT_ATOMS: atom_id res chain seq x y z
N LYS A 1 -37.23 -1.20 3.96
CA LYS A 1 -36.69 -0.88 2.62
C LYS A 1 -36.52 0.63 2.44
N GLU A 2 -37.54 1.43 2.77
CA GLU A 2 -37.51 2.90 2.66
C GLU A 2 -36.38 3.54 3.47
N GLY A 3 -36.16 3.12 4.71
CA GLY A 3 -35.07 3.60 5.54
C GLY A 3 -33.67 3.38 4.93
N VAL A 4 -33.46 2.25 4.23
CA VAL A 4 -32.18 1.98 3.55
C VAL A 4 -32.02 2.85 2.32
N THR A 5 -33.10 3.14 1.60
CA THR A 5 -33.07 4.04 0.46
C THR A 5 -32.76 5.47 0.90
N GLY A 6 -33.46 5.98 1.93
CA GLY A 6 -33.19 7.31 2.49
C GLY A 6 -31.76 7.45 3.03
N TRP A 7 -31.27 6.43 3.74
CA TRP A 7 -29.86 6.42 4.18
C TRP A 7 -28.86 6.43 3.00
N LYS A 8 -29.13 5.70 1.93
CA LYS A 8 -28.30 5.72 0.72
C LYS A 8 -28.30 7.10 0.05
N GLU A 9 -29.44 7.78 0.00
CA GLU A 9 -29.56 9.14 -0.51
C GLU A 9 -28.81 10.14 0.36
N GLN A 10 -28.88 10.01 1.67
CA GLN A 10 -28.09 10.81 2.60
C GLN A 10 -26.59 10.68 2.34
N LEU A 11 -26.08 9.45 2.16
CA LEU A 11 -24.67 9.25 1.86
C LEU A 11 -24.23 9.85 0.51
N LEU A 12 -25.17 9.90 -0.46
CA LEU A 12 -24.92 10.60 -1.73
C LEU A 12 -24.86 12.12 -1.54
N THR A 13 -25.75 12.68 -0.73
CA THR A 13 -25.76 14.12 -0.39
C THR A 13 -24.50 14.52 0.39
N GLU A 14 -23.96 13.63 1.21
CA GLU A 14 -22.67 13.81 1.89
C GLU A 14 -21.45 13.66 0.95
N HIS A 15 -21.66 13.55 -0.35
CA HIS A 15 -20.61 13.37 -1.38
C HIS A 15 -19.69 12.17 -1.11
N ARG A 16 -20.19 11.09 -0.48
CA ARG A 16 -19.42 9.86 -0.32
C ARG A 16 -19.19 9.18 -1.66
N ALA A 17 -17.98 8.64 -1.84
CA ALA A 17 -17.66 7.92 -3.08
C ALA A 17 -18.61 6.72 -3.30
N PRO A 18 -19.13 6.49 -4.54
CA PRO A 18 -20.02 5.36 -4.82
C PRO A 18 -19.47 3.99 -4.40
N SER A 19 -18.15 3.79 -4.47
CA SER A 19 -17.49 2.58 -3.98
C SER A 19 -17.62 2.41 -2.46
N THR A 20 -17.52 3.49 -1.69
CA THR A 20 -17.68 3.50 -0.24
C THR A 20 -19.12 3.15 0.13
N ILE A 21 -20.10 3.76 -0.56
CA ILE A 21 -21.52 3.48 -0.38
C ILE A 21 -21.81 2.00 -0.69
N ASN A 22 -21.30 1.48 -1.78
CA ASN A 22 -21.48 0.08 -2.15
C ASN A 22 -20.84 -0.89 -1.15
N THR A 23 -19.72 -0.53 -0.53
CA THR A 23 -19.12 -1.34 0.54
C THR A 23 -20.03 -1.40 1.78
N ALA A 24 -20.60 -0.27 2.16
CA ALA A 24 -21.55 -0.21 3.29
C ALA A 24 -22.85 -0.97 2.96
N LEU A 25 -23.39 -0.83 1.74
CA LEU A 25 -24.54 -1.60 1.26
C LEU A 25 -24.27 -3.11 1.23
N ALA A 26 -23.04 -3.53 0.89
CA ALA A 26 -22.66 -4.95 0.90
C ALA A 26 -22.73 -5.54 2.32
N ALA A 27 -22.22 -4.81 3.32
CA ALA A 27 -22.29 -5.21 4.71
C ALA A 27 -23.75 -5.30 5.19
N LEU A 28 -24.56 -4.28 4.89
CA LEU A 28 -25.97 -4.22 5.27
C LEU A 28 -26.79 -5.34 4.60
N ASN A 29 -26.60 -5.55 3.30
CA ASN A 29 -27.24 -6.65 2.56
C ASN A 29 -26.82 -8.04 3.09
N GLY A 30 -25.57 -8.17 3.57
CA GLY A 30 -25.10 -9.37 4.25
C GLY A 30 -25.85 -9.64 5.54
N LEU A 31 -26.07 -8.60 6.37
CA LEU A 31 -26.87 -8.68 7.59
C LEU A 31 -28.34 -9.06 7.28
N PHE A 32 -28.96 -8.42 6.28
CA PHE A 32 -30.34 -8.74 5.90
C PHE A 32 -30.49 -10.18 5.42
N ARG A 33 -29.52 -10.70 4.67
CA ARG A 33 -29.51 -12.10 4.29
C ARG A 33 -29.42 -13.03 5.51
N PHE A 34 -28.57 -12.70 6.47
CA PHE A 34 -28.42 -13.47 7.70
C PHE A 34 -29.73 -13.50 8.53
N LEU A 35 -30.48 -12.38 8.56
CA LEU A 35 -31.76 -12.26 9.25
C LEU A 35 -32.96 -12.80 8.45
N GLY A 36 -32.77 -13.24 7.21
CA GLY A 36 -33.86 -13.66 6.32
C GLY A 36 -34.70 -12.50 5.74
N TRP A 37 -34.23 -11.25 5.85
CA TRP A 37 -34.93 -10.04 5.37
C TRP A 37 -34.58 -9.71 3.92
N GLU A 38 -34.84 -10.62 3.00
CA GLU A 38 -34.46 -10.47 1.59
C GLU A 38 -35.10 -9.23 0.94
N ASP A 39 -36.33 -8.87 1.30
CA ASP A 39 -37.06 -7.71 0.76
C ASP A 39 -36.47 -6.36 1.18
N CYS A 40 -35.64 -6.34 2.23
CA CYS A 40 -34.98 -5.14 2.72
C CYS A 40 -33.68 -4.83 1.97
N ARG A 41 -33.20 -5.72 1.12
CA ARG A 41 -31.95 -5.56 0.39
C ARG A 41 -32.01 -4.40 -0.60
N ALA A 42 -30.98 -3.56 -0.62
CA ALA A 42 -30.88 -2.43 -1.50
C ALA A 42 -29.97 -2.73 -2.70
N LYS A 43 -30.32 -2.18 -3.85
CA LYS A 43 -29.52 -2.27 -5.07
C LYS A 43 -28.25 -1.41 -4.92
N PHE A 44 -27.12 -1.94 -5.39
CA PHE A 44 -25.86 -1.21 -5.48
C PHE A 44 -25.94 -0.04 -6.46
N LEU A 45 -25.15 0.98 -6.22
CA LEU A 45 -24.91 2.04 -7.18
C LEU A 45 -24.13 1.50 -8.38
N LYS A 46 -24.53 1.87 -9.58
CA LYS A 46 -23.76 1.58 -10.79
C LYS A 46 -22.47 2.41 -10.76
N ILE A 47 -21.32 1.75 -10.76
CA ILE A 47 -20.02 2.40 -10.84
C ILE A 47 -19.51 2.23 -12.26
N GLN A 48 -19.38 3.33 -12.99
CA GLN A 48 -18.64 3.31 -14.24
C GLN A 48 -17.15 3.10 -13.93
N ARG A 49 -16.64 1.93 -14.27
CA ARG A 49 -15.20 1.68 -14.19
C ARG A 49 -14.56 2.36 -15.40
N ARG A 50 -13.77 3.40 -15.16
CA ARG A 50 -12.85 3.89 -16.18
C ARG A 50 -11.83 2.80 -16.46
N ILE A 51 -11.80 2.31 -17.71
CA ILE A 51 -10.85 1.25 -18.13
C ILE A 51 -9.44 1.81 -18.12
N PHE A 52 -9.26 3.07 -18.49
CA PHE A 52 -7.98 3.77 -18.47
C PHE A 52 -7.87 4.64 -17.21
N ARG A 53 -6.73 4.55 -16.53
CA ARG A 53 -6.39 5.47 -15.45
C ARG A 53 -6.17 6.87 -16.02
N ASP A 54 -6.45 7.87 -15.21
CA ASP A 54 -6.10 9.25 -15.50
C ASP A 54 -4.57 9.36 -15.46
N GLN A 55 -3.97 9.73 -16.58
CA GLN A 55 -2.51 9.90 -16.70
C GLN A 55 -1.95 10.89 -15.68
N SER A 56 -2.75 11.87 -15.25
CA SER A 56 -2.35 12.84 -14.21
C SER A 56 -2.06 12.18 -12.85
N ARG A 57 -2.50 10.93 -12.64
CA ARG A 57 -2.29 10.14 -11.42
C ARG A 57 -1.17 9.11 -11.54
N GLU A 58 -0.52 9.05 -12.68
CA GLU A 58 0.61 8.17 -12.93
C GLU A 58 1.92 8.92 -12.69
N LEU A 59 2.83 8.28 -11.95
CA LEU A 59 4.15 8.82 -11.71
C LEU A 59 5.02 8.60 -12.96
N ALA A 60 5.39 9.68 -13.63
CA ALA A 60 6.33 9.60 -14.74
C ALA A 60 7.74 9.23 -14.25
N ARG A 61 8.56 8.71 -15.15
CA ARG A 61 9.94 8.36 -14.83
C ARG A 61 10.72 9.57 -14.28
N ALA A 62 10.54 10.74 -14.88
CA ALA A 62 11.18 11.99 -14.44
C ALA A 62 10.78 12.37 -13.00
N ASP A 63 9.51 12.15 -12.62
CA ASP A 63 9.03 12.44 -11.26
C ASP A 63 9.66 11.48 -10.24
N TYR A 64 9.76 10.20 -10.59
CA TYR A 64 10.45 9.22 -9.75
C TYR A 64 11.93 9.60 -9.56
N ASP A 65 12.64 9.92 -10.64
CA ASP A 65 14.05 10.29 -10.58
C ASP A 65 14.24 11.57 -9.73
N ARG A 66 13.31 12.53 -9.81
CA ARG A 66 13.26 13.73 -8.96
C ARG A 66 13.05 13.40 -7.49
N LEU A 67 12.11 12.51 -7.15
CA LEU A 67 11.89 12.06 -5.78
C LEU A 67 13.13 11.40 -5.18
N VAL A 68 13.76 10.49 -5.93
CA VAL A 68 14.97 9.81 -5.47
C VAL A 68 16.14 10.79 -5.29
N SER A 69 16.34 11.72 -6.23
CA SER A 69 17.42 12.72 -6.14
C SER A 69 17.20 13.69 -4.98
N THR A 70 15.95 14.13 -4.75
CA THR A 70 15.60 15.00 -3.63
C THR A 70 15.83 14.30 -2.28
N ALA A 71 15.41 13.03 -2.16
CA ALA A 71 15.66 12.24 -0.95
C ALA A 71 17.16 12.08 -0.67
N LYS A 72 17.97 11.84 -1.71
CA LYS A 72 19.43 11.79 -1.61
C LYS A 72 20.04 13.11 -1.16
N ALA A 73 19.63 14.22 -1.78
CA ALA A 73 20.14 15.55 -1.45
C ALA A 73 19.83 15.95 0.00
N ARG A 74 18.68 15.48 0.54
CA ARG A 74 18.30 15.67 1.95
C ARG A 74 18.97 14.66 2.91
N GLY A 75 19.85 13.79 2.44
CA GLY A 75 20.51 12.76 3.27
C GLY A 75 19.55 11.69 3.81
N GLN A 76 18.38 11.53 3.20
CA GLN A 76 17.36 10.55 3.61
C GLN A 76 17.65 9.17 3.00
N ASP A 77 18.79 8.56 3.38
CA ASP A 77 19.26 7.28 2.84
C ASP A 77 18.20 6.18 2.90
N ARG A 78 17.48 6.09 4.02
CA ARG A 78 16.40 5.11 4.23
C ARG A 78 15.27 5.29 3.21
N LEU A 79 14.76 6.50 3.07
CA LEU A 79 13.66 6.80 2.16
C LEU A 79 14.09 6.59 0.70
N THR A 80 15.31 7.01 0.36
CA THR A 80 15.89 6.76 -0.96
C THR A 80 15.91 5.27 -1.30
N LEU A 81 16.42 4.45 -0.40
CA LEU A 81 16.51 3.00 -0.61
C LEU A 81 15.13 2.34 -0.62
N LEU A 82 14.19 2.85 0.17
CA LEU A 82 12.79 2.40 0.17
C LEU A 82 12.11 2.67 -1.18
N LEU A 83 12.26 3.87 -1.74
CA LEU A 83 11.75 4.24 -3.05
C LEU A 83 12.33 3.32 -4.15
N GLU A 84 13.65 3.14 -4.14
CA GLU A 84 14.34 2.24 -5.07
C GLU A 84 13.82 0.80 -4.94
N THR A 85 13.57 0.33 -3.72
CA THR A 85 13.05 -1.02 -3.45
C THR A 85 11.64 -1.19 -3.99
N ILE A 86 10.73 -0.26 -3.70
CA ILE A 86 9.34 -0.33 -4.16
C ILE A 86 9.28 -0.30 -5.69
N CYS A 87 10.04 0.58 -6.33
CA CYS A 87 10.07 0.69 -7.79
C CYS A 87 10.69 -0.54 -8.48
N ALA A 88 11.78 -1.07 -7.93
CA ALA A 88 12.46 -2.20 -8.54
C ALA A 88 11.71 -3.54 -8.40
N THR A 89 10.85 -3.66 -7.39
CA THR A 89 10.21 -4.94 -7.03
C THR A 89 8.70 -4.96 -7.21
N GLY A 90 8.07 -3.79 -7.31
CA GLY A 90 6.60 -3.68 -7.30
C GLY A 90 5.96 -4.16 -5.99
N ILE A 91 6.73 -4.17 -4.88
CA ILE A 91 6.23 -4.58 -3.56
C ILE A 91 5.21 -3.57 -3.05
N ARG A 92 4.14 -4.04 -2.41
CA ARG A 92 3.18 -3.14 -1.77
C ARG A 92 3.79 -2.52 -0.51
N VAL A 93 3.42 -1.28 -0.19
CA VAL A 93 3.90 -0.58 1.01
C VAL A 93 3.68 -1.39 2.29
N SER A 94 2.56 -2.12 2.42
CA SER A 94 2.28 -2.99 3.57
C SER A 94 3.17 -4.25 3.62
N GLU A 95 3.83 -4.57 2.52
CA GLU A 95 4.69 -5.76 2.39
C GLU A 95 6.17 -5.42 2.60
N VAL A 96 6.53 -4.15 2.75
CA VAL A 96 7.93 -3.70 2.95
C VAL A 96 8.61 -4.40 4.13
N ARG A 97 7.88 -4.79 5.16
CA ARG A 97 8.37 -5.57 6.29
C ARG A 97 9.01 -6.92 5.92
N TYR A 98 8.66 -7.47 4.75
CA TYR A 98 9.27 -8.72 4.25
C TYR A 98 10.61 -8.51 3.55
N ILE A 99 11.04 -7.26 3.38
CA ILE A 99 12.39 -6.93 2.92
C ILE A 99 13.33 -7.01 4.13
N THR A 100 13.81 -8.20 4.38
CA THR A 100 14.70 -8.53 5.51
C THR A 100 16.14 -8.72 5.04
N VAL A 101 17.07 -8.76 5.97
CA VAL A 101 18.47 -9.06 5.71
C VAL A 101 18.61 -10.42 5.02
N GLU A 102 17.87 -11.41 5.50
CA GLU A 102 17.87 -12.78 4.96
C GLU A 102 17.26 -12.82 3.55
N ALA A 103 16.20 -12.02 3.30
CA ALA A 103 15.62 -11.89 1.97
C ALA A 103 16.61 -11.27 0.98
N ALA A 104 17.35 -10.23 1.41
CA ALA A 104 18.37 -9.59 0.59
C ALA A 104 19.56 -10.52 0.33
N GLN A 105 19.95 -11.37 1.28
CA GLN A 105 20.99 -12.39 1.10
C GLN A 105 20.57 -13.47 0.08
N ARG A 106 19.30 -13.93 0.16
CA ARG A 106 18.75 -14.95 -0.74
C ARG A 106 18.36 -14.40 -2.12
N GLY A 107 18.31 -13.10 -2.30
CA GLY A 107 17.85 -12.46 -3.53
C GLY A 107 16.34 -12.55 -3.77
N ARG A 108 15.55 -12.94 -2.77
CA ARG A 108 14.10 -13.07 -2.85
C ARG A 108 13.43 -12.88 -1.50
N ALA A 109 12.25 -12.28 -1.51
CA ALA A 109 11.36 -12.16 -0.35
C ALA A 109 10.13 -13.06 -0.55
N GLU A 110 9.78 -13.84 0.46
CA GLU A 110 8.61 -14.71 0.46
C GLU A 110 7.53 -14.13 1.35
N LEU A 111 6.35 -13.91 0.78
CA LEU A 111 5.20 -13.31 1.44
C LEU A 111 4.09 -14.33 1.59
N ALA A 112 3.74 -14.64 2.83
CA ALA A 112 2.57 -15.45 3.14
C ALA A 112 1.40 -14.53 3.55
N LEU A 113 0.43 -14.32 2.66
CA LEU A 113 -0.72 -13.44 2.89
C LEU A 113 -2.01 -14.17 2.59
N LYS A 114 -2.89 -14.29 3.59
CA LYS A 114 -4.22 -14.91 3.46
C LYS A 114 -4.18 -16.28 2.76
N GLY A 115 -3.24 -17.15 3.16
CA GLY A 115 -3.10 -18.50 2.61
C GLY A 115 -2.48 -18.56 1.21
N LYS A 116 -2.03 -17.45 0.64
CA LYS A 116 -1.33 -17.39 -0.64
C LYS A 116 0.15 -17.06 -0.44
N LEU A 117 1.03 -17.85 -1.03
CA LEU A 117 2.46 -17.57 -1.09
C LEU A 117 2.76 -16.74 -2.34
N ARG A 118 3.53 -15.68 -2.17
CA ARG A 118 4.04 -14.84 -3.25
C ARG A 118 5.53 -14.62 -3.05
N THR A 119 6.31 -14.91 -4.07
CA THR A 119 7.75 -14.63 -4.09
C THR A 119 8.02 -13.36 -4.87
N ILE A 120 8.82 -12.46 -4.31
CA ILE A 120 9.32 -11.25 -4.95
C ILE A 120 10.81 -11.41 -5.15
N LEU A 121 11.26 -11.28 -6.40
CA LEU A 121 12.68 -11.31 -6.74
C LEU A 121 13.32 -9.94 -6.43
N LEU A 122 14.49 -9.98 -5.82
CA LEU A 122 15.28 -8.80 -5.49
C LEU A 122 16.48 -8.71 -6.46
N PRO A 123 16.56 -7.69 -7.31
CA PRO A 123 17.72 -7.53 -8.20
C PRO A 123 19.04 -7.45 -7.44
N GLY A 124 20.10 -8.09 -7.94
CA GLY A 124 21.39 -8.18 -7.23
C GLY A 124 22.02 -6.81 -6.88
N LYS A 125 21.81 -5.79 -7.72
CA LYS A 125 22.23 -4.41 -7.39
C LYS A 125 21.49 -3.87 -6.17
N LEU A 126 20.20 -4.17 -6.06
CA LEU A 126 19.37 -3.77 -4.92
C LEU A 126 19.79 -4.53 -3.66
N CYS A 127 19.99 -5.84 -3.75
CA CYS A 127 20.46 -6.66 -2.60
C CYS A 127 21.74 -6.08 -2.00
N ARG A 128 22.74 -5.73 -2.82
CA ARG A 128 23.99 -5.11 -2.36
C ARG A 128 23.75 -3.78 -1.62
N LYS A 129 22.83 -2.94 -2.11
CA LYS A 129 22.48 -1.67 -1.44
C LYS A 129 21.77 -1.94 -0.11
N LEU A 130 20.82 -2.86 -0.08
CA LEU A 130 20.08 -3.25 1.14
C LEU A 130 21.02 -3.79 2.22
N LEU A 131 21.93 -4.70 1.89
CA LEU A 131 22.87 -5.28 2.82
C LEU A 131 23.89 -4.24 3.34
N ARG A 132 24.37 -3.34 2.46
CA ARG A 132 25.23 -2.23 2.85
C ARG A 132 24.52 -1.28 3.83
N TYR A 133 23.26 -0.97 3.56
CA TYR A 133 22.45 -0.14 4.43
C TYR A 133 22.20 -0.83 5.79
N ALA A 134 21.82 -2.12 5.79
CA ALA A 134 21.63 -2.89 7.00
C ALA A 134 22.90 -2.91 7.88
N LYS A 135 24.08 -3.12 7.26
CA LYS A 135 25.37 -3.05 7.95
C LYS A 135 25.63 -1.66 8.56
N LYS A 136 25.37 -0.58 7.82
CA LYS A 136 25.49 0.81 8.29
C LYS A 136 24.58 1.09 9.50
N GLN A 137 23.41 0.43 9.56
CA GLN A 137 22.44 0.56 10.65
C GLN A 137 22.63 -0.46 11.80
N ASN A 138 23.68 -1.28 11.75
CA ASN A 138 23.90 -2.37 12.70
C ASN A 138 22.70 -3.32 12.81
N THR A 139 22.07 -3.63 11.67
CA THR A 139 20.95 -4.57 11.56
C THR A 139 21.48 -5.89 11.02
N ALA A 140 21.69 -6.87 11.92
CA ALA A 140 22.26 -8.17 11.55
C ALA A 140 21.22 -9.12 10.96
N SER A 141 19.95 -9.00 11.34
CA SER A 141 18.87 -9.89 10.92
C SER A 141 17.51 -9.16 10.95
N GLY A 142 16.49 -9.73 10.29
CA GLY A 142 15.14 -9.20 10.29
C GLY A 142 14.94 -8.00 9.36
N GLU A 143 13.95 -7.17 9.64
CA GLU A 143 13.52 -6.06 8.78
C GLU A 143 14.64 -5.03 8.56
N ILE A 144 14.84 -4.60 7.32
CA ILE A 144 15.89 -3.61 6.97
C ILE A 144 15.36 -2.18 7.18
N PHE A 145 14.08 -1.95 6.89
CA PHE A 145 13.48 -0.62 7.04
C PHE A 145 12.90 -0.44 8.43
N LEU A 146 13.72 0.13 9.31
CA LEU A 146 13.37 0.35 10.71
C LEU A 146 13.08 1.82 11.00
N THR A 147 12.22 2.05 11.98
CA THR A 147 11.96 3.36 12.57
C THR A 147 13.15 3.80 13.43
N ARG A 148 13.12 5.03 13.95
CA ARG A 148 14.10 5.52 14.92
C ARG A 148 14.16 4.64 16.18
N ASN A 149 13.01 4.08 16.59
CA ASN A 149 12.90 3.18 17.76
C ASN A 149 13.19 1.70 17.42
N ARG A 150 13.80 1.44 16.26
CA ARG A 150 14.15 0.10 15.76
C ARG A 150 12.98 -0.87 15.56
N ASN A 151 11.77 -0.34 15.43
CA ASN A 151 10.60 -1.11 15.01
C ASN A 151 10.47 -1.06 13.49
N GLY A 152 9.85 -2.08 12.87
CA GLY A 152 9.57 -2.09 11.43
C GLY A 152 8.72 -0.89 10.99
N MET A 153 9.01 -0.35 9.82
CA MET A 153 8.26 0.79 9.28
C MET A 153 6.84 0.41 8.88
N GLY A 154 5.85 1.03 9.51
CA GLY A 154 4.45 0.89 9.15
C GLY A 154 4.04 1.79 7.99
N ARG A 155 2.91 1.45 7.34
CA ARG A 155 2.35 2.20 6.21
C ARG A 155 2.18 3.70 6.51
N ARG A 156 1.71 4.05 7.71
CA ARG A 156 1.48 5.46 8.11
C ARG A 156 2.80 6.24 8.12
N GLN A 157 3.87 5.63 8.58
CA GLN A 157 5.17 6.28 8.69
C GLN A 157 5.81 6.45 7.30
N ILE A 158 5.76 5.42 6.46
CA ILE A 158 6.21 5.52 5.07
C ILE A 158 5.47 6.65 4.35
N TRP A 159 4.14 6.72 4.52
CA TRP A 159 3.34 7.79 3.93
C TRP A 159 3.72 9.18 4.44
N ALA A 160 3.94 9.33 5.76
CA ALA A 160 4.36 10.61 6.36
C ALA A 160 5.71 11.08 5.82
N GLU A 161 6.71 10.18 5.72
CA GLU A 161 8.02 10.51 5.15
C GLU A 161 7.93 10.89 3.66
N MET A 162 7.10 10.17 2.90
CA MET A 162 6.84 10.51 1.49
C MET A 162 6.19 11.89 1.35
N LYS A 163 5.21 12.22 2.19
CA LYS A 163 4.54 13.53 2.17
C LYS A 163 5.47 14.68 2.52
N GLN A 164 6.47 14.46 3.37
CA GLN A 164 7.49 15.47 3.69
C GLN A 164 8.50 15.69 2.55
N LEU A 165 8.61 14.71 1.64
CA LEU A 165 9.49 14.80 0.49
C LEU A 165 8.87 15.62 -0.65
N CYS A 166 7.54 15.48 -0.84
CA CYS A 166 6.77 16.21 -1.85
C CYS A 166 6.43 17.62 -1.37
#